data_6da92e2a1e3b08dd66544c38c00140fa
#
_entry.id   6da92e2a1e3b08dd66544c38c00140fa
#
_cell.length_a   1.000
_cell.length_b   1.000
_cell.length_c   1.000
_cell.angle_alpha   90.00
_cell.angle_beta   90.00
_cell.angle_gamma   90.00
#
_symmetry.space_group_name_H-M   'P 1'
#
loop_
_entity.id
_entity.type
_entity.pdbx_description
1 polymer ?
#
loop_
_entity_poly.entity_id
_entity_poly.type
_entity_poly.pdbx_seq_one_letter_code
_entity_poly.pdbx_strand_id
1 'polypeptide(L)'
;MIGGPHRHSGGAALLAAAAVAIAALLPIAAAQAQRGPKFYPDDPLAREPETQDASNVQEWEIGLASDLVLNLFGNPGDQRRGLRAQNVNTVDEVPDSSWFTNRIYARPLSPEQIARGPNTIDGPASGTWTVIRAKSSGVSPGFTVRDQAGEVWFLTFDPREYPVAPTAAISVATRLFWALGYNQAESYLTTTRPENLEISSEATIRAHGERRPFTRADLQDVLNRAARGEDGSYRVQAGRLLPGRPVGGFKYYGTRPDDPNDIVPHEHRRELRALQVFGAWTNLVDMKAGNTLDTVITENGRGIVRHHLQDVGSTFGTGALAPRDGDEGYEYLYEGSPTWKRFVTLGLWVPAWQTVDYREHPEIGRFEGDAFEPERWRPRVPVVALQRARADDTFWAALRIMAFTDEQIRAAVGTGAFTDPAAEALLAEVLVKRRDRIGRVYFARINPLTRFGLDESGRLTFENPAVAAGFATGPAKGYQAEWSRFDNSTGDSQPIGAPTTAQEERLQAPSGLPRADGAYIKVSVSAIEPPHAAWAAPVDVYFHRTGGAWKLVGVERMQEQHEDLR
;
A
#
# COMPACT_ATOMS: atom_id res chain seq x y z
N MET A 1 57.06 -63.73 24.19
CA MET A 1 58.34 -63.50 23.50
C MET A 1 58.07 -62.44 22.44
N ILE A 2 58.44 -61.21 22.72
CA ILE A 2 59.49 -60.43 22.14
C ILE A 2 59.16 -60.09 20.67
N GLY A 3 59.11 -58.91 20.16
CA GLY A 3 59.56 -57.60 20.55
C GLY A 3 59.06 -56.58 19.53
N GLY A 4 58.97 -55.35 19.91
CA GLY A 4 58.90 -54.16 19.04
C GLY A 4 60.35 -53.91 18.57
N PRO A 5 60.69 -52.79 18.01
CA PRO A 5 60.09 -51.50 17.82
C PRO A 5 60.51 -50.78 16.51
N HIS A 6 60.25 -49.64 16.25
CA HIS A 6 60.99 -48.40 16.02
C HIS A 6 60.25 -47.38 15.09
N ARG A 7 60.01 -46.26 15.62
CA ARG A 7 59.87 -44.89 15.16
C ARG A 7 60.54 -44.53 13.82
N HIS A 8 59.80 -43.83 13.00
CA HIS A 8 60.31 -42.60 12.31
C HIS A 8 59.14 -41.60 12.20
N SER A 9 59.09 -40.73 13.17
CA SER A 9 58.30 -39.49 13.14
C SER A 9 59.29 -38.33 12.97
N GLY A 10 59.25 -37.62 11.85
CA GLY A 10 60.13 -36.46 11.68
C GLY A 10 59.93 -35.61 10.42
N GLY A 11 59.11 -36.07 9.47
CA GLY A 11 59.03 -35.36 8.18
C GLY A 11 57.73 -34.63 7.87
N ALA A 12 56.65 -34.93 8.60
CA ALA A 12 55.35 -34.38 8.26
C ALA A 12 55.01 -33.01 8.95
N ALA A 13 55.72 -32.70 10.02
CA ALA A 13 55.44 -31.47 10.77
C ALA A 13 56.04 -30.19 10.18
N LEU A 14 57.12 -30.31 9.39
CA LEU A 14 57.79 -29.17 8.73
C LEU A 14 57.11 -28.71 7.43
N LEU A 15 56.40 -29.58 6.73
CA LEU A 15 55.64 -29.25 5.52
C LEU A 15 54.30 -28.59 5.84
N ALA A 16 53.69 -28.89 6.98
CA ALA A 16 52.43 -28.27 7.41
C ALA A 16 52.65 -26.83 7.89
N ALA A 17 53.78 -26.51 8.51
CA ALA A 17 54.10 -25.14 8.97
C ALA A 17 54.48 -24.20 7.80
N ALA A 18 55.04 -24.69 6.71
CA ALA A 18 55.37 -23.90 5.51
C ALA A 18 54.10 -23.57 4.68
N ALA A 19 53.11 -24.46 4.65
CA ALA A 19 51.84 -24.23 3.93
C ALA A 19 50.95 -23.20 4.64
N VAL A 20 50.96 -23.13 5.98
CA VAL A 20 50.23 -22.14 6.76
C VAL A 20 50.87 -20.75 6.67
N ALA A 21 52.19 -20.64 6.57
CA ALA A 21 52.89 -19.35 6.43
C ALA A 21 52.79 -18.74 5.02
N ILE A 22 52.58 -19.53 3.96
CA ILE A 22 52.35 -19.01 2.61
C ILE A 22 50.88 -18.58 2.40
N ALA A 23 49.92 -19.17 3.11
CA ALA A 23 48.54 -18.72 3.09
C ALA A 23 48.31 -17.39 3.83
N ALA A 24 49.24 -16.98 4.75
CA ALA A 24 49.15 -15.73 5.49
C ALA A 24 49.79 -14.51 4.78
N LEU A 25 50.41 -14.74 3.60
CA LEU A 25 51.10 -13.68 2.83
C LEU A 25 50.45 -13.42 1.44
N LEU A 26 49.34 -14.07 1.13
CA LEU A 26 48.48 -13.57 0.06
C LEU A 26 47.84 -12.27 0.57
N PRO A 27 48.08 -11.11 -0.08
CA PRO A 27 47.29 -9.97 0.22
C PRO A 27 45.86 -10.43 0.00
N ILE A 28 45.02 -10.31 1.02
CA ILE A 28 43.56 -10.22 0.84
C ILE A 28 43.38 -8.93 0.03
N ALA A 29 43.60 -9.02 -1.29
CA ALA A 29 42.95 -8.13 -2.21
C ALA A 29 41.45 -8.40 -1.90
N ALA A 30 40.89 -7.65 -0.98
CA ALA A 30 39.45 -7.52 -0.89
C ALA A 30 39.03 -7.27 -2.32
N ALA A 31 38.40 -8.25 -2.95
CA ALA A 31 37.72 -8.04 -4.19
C ALA A 31 36.72 -6.92 -3.84
N GLN A 32 37.12 -5.67 -4.11
CA GLN A 32 36.17 -4.62 -4.34
C GLN A 32 35.37 -5.15 -5.51
N ALA A 33 34.23 -5.80 -5.17
CA ALA A 33 33.23 -6.06 -6.16
C ALA A 33 33.08 -4.72 -6.87
N GLN A 34 33.41 -4.66 -8.15
CA GLN A 34 33.18 -3.46 -8.94
C GLN A 34 31.70 -3.19 -8.78
N ARG A 35 31.36 -2.25 -7.87
CA ARG A 35 30.01 -1.73 -7.76
C ARG A 35 29.75 -1.11 -9.11
N GLY A 36 28.73 -1.59 -9.80
CA GLY A 36 28.29 -0.93 -11.03
C GLY A 36 27.92 0.54 -10.73
N PRO A 37 27.66 1.35 -11.75
CA PRO A 37 27.26 2.74 -11.54
C PRO A 37 26.03 2.79 -10.62
N LYS A 38 25.96 3.81 -9.76
CA LYS A 38 24.80 4.02 -8.86
C LYS A 38 23.54 4.35 -9.65
N PHE A 39 23.67 5.12 -10.72
CA PHE A 39 22.58 5.55 -11.60
C PHE A 39 22.84 5.08 -13.03
N TYR A 40 21.80 4.57 -13.66
CA TYR A 40 21.80 4.13 -15.06
C TYR A 40 21.15 5.21 -15.95
N PRO A 41 21.34 5.14 -17.29
CA PRO A 41 20.83 6.17 -18.21
C PRO A 41 19.30 6.32 -18.21
N ASP A 42 18.57 5.25 -17.87
CA ASP A 42 17.11 5.19 -17.78
C ASP A 42 16.55 5.53 -16.40
N ASP A 43 17.41 5.79 -15.40
CA ASP A 43 16.98 6.23 -14.08
C ASP A 43 16.40 7.66 -14.09
N PRO A 44 15.40 7.92 -13.26
CA PRO A 44 14.63 6.97 -12.44
C PRO A 44 13.65 6.16 -13.29
N LEU A 45 13.53 4.86 -13.01
CA LEU A 45 12.56 3.99 -13.68
C LEU A 45 11.13 4.46 -13.38
N ALA A 46 10.34 4.70 -14.43
CA ALA A 46 8.93 5.07 -14.33
C ALA A 46 8.02 3.83 -14.22
N ARG A 47 8.49 2.68 -14.72
CA ARG A 47 7.76 1.41 -14.70
C ARG A 47 8.69 0.27 -14.26
N GLU A 48 8.16 -0.63 -13.44
CA GLU A 48 8.83 -1.86 -13.01
C GLU A 48 9.03 -2.78 -14.25
N PRO A 49 10.21 -3.41 -14.43
CA PRO A 49 10.51 -4.20 -15.62
C PRO A 49 9.88 -5.60 -15.53
N GLU A 50 8.59 -5.73 -15.79
CA GLU A 50 7.86 -7.00 -15.88
C GLU A 50 8.03 -7.59 -17.28
N THR A 51 9.14 -8.30 -17.52
CA THR A 51 9.55 -8.73 -18.87
C THR A 51 9.31 -10.21 -19.16
N GLN A 52 8.99 -11.01 -18.14
CA GLN A 52 8.76 -12.43 -18.27
C GLN A 52 7.29 -12.74 -18.64
N ASP A 53 7.07 -13.81 -19.38
CA ASP A 53 5.71 -14.25 -19.72
C ASP A 53 5.12 -15.09 -18.58
N ALA A 54 4.02 -14.61 -18.00
CA ALA A 54 3.27 -15.25 -16.92
C ALA A 54 1.98 -15.92 -17.40
N SER A 55 1.82 -16.20 -18.71
CA SER A 55 0.61 -16.82 -19.28
C SER A 55 0.27 -18.18 -18.63
N ASN A 56 1.28 -18.91 -18.16
CA ASN A 56 1.16 -20.24 -17.59
C ASN A 56 0.92 -20.28 -16.07
N VAL A 57 0.81 -19.12 -15.42
CA VAL A 57 0.50 -19.02 -13.98
C VAL A 57 -0.80 -19.76 -13.69
N GLN A 58 -0.81 -20.63 -12.67
CA GLN A 58 -1.96 -21.45 -12.30
C GLN A 58 -2.78 -20.81 -11.18
N GLU A 59 -3.98 -21.34 -10.93
CA GLU A 59 -4.76 -20.91 -9.76
C GLU A 59 -4.03 -21.28 -8.46
N TRP A 60 -3.79 -20.30 -7.61
CA TRP A 60 -3.15 -20.49 -6.32
C TRP A 60 -4.20 -20.55 -5.23
N GLU A 61 -4.46 -21.75 -4.73
CA GLU A 61 -5.33 -21.95 -3.59
C GLU A 61 -4.58 -21.62 -2.27
N ILE A 62 -4.84 -20.43 -1.75
CA ILE A 62 -4.34 -20.03 -0.44
C ILE A 62 -5.23 -20.65 0.64
N GLY A 63 -4.64 -21.50 1.50
CA GLY A 63 -5.33 -22.02 2.68
C GLY A 63 -5.64 -20.90 3.68
N LEU A 64 -6.80 -20.26 3.55
CA LEU A 64 -7.13 -19.05 4.34
C LEU A 64 -7.08 -19.28 5.86
N ALA A 65 -7.45 -20.47 6.34
CA ALA A 65 -7.36 -20.79 7.77
C ALA A 65 -5.90 -20.90 8.24
N SER A 66 -5.04 -21.54 7.46
CA SER A 66 -3.60 -21.66 7.79
C SER A 66 -2.90 -20.31 7.67
N ASP A 67 -3.25 -19.48 6.67
CA ASP A 67 -2.74 -18.12 6.52
C ASP A 67 -3.13 -17.24 7.72
N LEU A 68 -4.38 -17.32 8.19
CA LEU A 68 -4.83 -16.65 9.40
C LEU A 68 -4.02 -17.03 10.63
N VAL A 69 -3.82 -18.33 10.87
CA VAL A 69 -3.05 -18.83 12.02
C VAL A 69 -1.59 -18.37 11.93
N LEU A 70 -0.98 -18.43 10.75
CA LEU A 70 0.39 -17.97 10.54
C LEU A 70 0.53 -16.45 10.79
N ASN A 71 -0.41 -15.64 10.33
CA ASN A 71 -0.38 -14.19 10.58
C ASN A 71 -0.61 -13.84 12.07
N LEU A 72 -1.48 -14.59 12.78
CA LEU A 72 -1.74 -14.34 14.20
C LEU A 72 -0.58 -14.78 15.12
N PHE A 73 0.06 -15.91 14.83
CA PHE A 73 0.97 -16.56 15.76
C PHE A 73 2.36 -16.87 15.18
N GLY A 74 2.52 -16.92 13.86
CA GLY A 74 3.72 -17.41 13.19
C GLY A 74 4.68 -16.33 12.72
N ASN A 75 4.23 -15.06 12.61
CA ASN A 75 5.01 -13.96 12.04
C ASN A 75 5.73 -14.37 10.73
N PRO A 76 4.99 -14.69 9.65
CA PRO A 76 5.57 -15.21 8.41
C PRO A 76 6.39 -14.16 7.65
N GLY A 77 7.09 -14.59 6.58
CA GLY A 77 7.89 -13.74 5.71
C GLY A 77 9.28 -13.44 6.27
N ASP A 78 9.93 -12.43 5.71
CA ASP A 78 11.29 -12.02 6.09
C ASP A 78 11.27 -11.37 7.49
N GLN A 79 12.10 -11.90 8.40
CA GLN A 79 12.18 -11.45 9.78
C GLN A 79 13.07 -10.22 9.97
N ARG A 80 13.86 -9.85 8.97
CA ARG A 80 14.72 -8.67 9.03
C ARG A 80 13.87 -7.40 9.11
N ARG A 81 14.17 -6.56 10.09
CA ARG A 81 13.50 -5.28 10.31
C ARG A 81 14.35 -4.13 9.75
N GLY A 82 13.69 -3.02 9.44
CA GLY A 82 14.39 -1.81 9.00
C GLY A 82 14.86 -1.82 7.54
N LEU A 83 14.61 -2.89 6.77
CA LEU A 83 14.95 -2.93 5.36
C LEU A 83 14.11 -1.92 4.58
N ARG A 84 14.78 -1.17 3.69
CA ARG A 84 14.11 -0.30 2.72
C ARG A 84 13.19 -1.13 1.81
N ALA A 85 12.10 -0.55 1.36
CA ALA A 85 11.27 -1.18 0.33
C ALA A 85 12.09 -1.46 -0.92
N GLN A 86 11.89 -2.63 -1.54
CA GLN A 86 12.76 -3.13 -2.62
C GLN A 86 12.24 -2.82 -4.02
N ASN A 87 11.01 -2.33 -4.14
CA ASN A 87 10.39 -1.95 -5.41
C ASN A 87 10.32 -0.44 -5.61
N VAL A 88 11.22 0.33 -5.00
CA VAL A 88 11.30 1.78 -5.18
C VAL A 88 12.41 2.14 -6.16
N ASN A 89 12.15 3.15 -6.99
CA ASN A 89 13.15 3.66 -7.91
C ASN A 89 14.17 4.58 -7.20
N THR A 90 15.12 5.11 -7.97
CA THR A 90 16.21 5.93 -7.44
C THR A 90 15.76 7.27 -6.84
N VAL A 91 14.60 7.80 -7.22
CA VAL A 91 14.02 9.04 -6.64
C VAL A 91 13.03 8.77 -5.52
N ASP A 92 13.12 7.59 -4.91
CA ASP A 92 12.31 7.18 -3.75
C ASP A 92 10.80 7.07 -4.03
N GLU A 93 10.43 6.77 -5.28
CA GLU A 93 9.05 6.56 -5.73
C GLU A 93 8.80 5.10 -6.16
N VAL A 94 7.55 4.64 -5.99
CA VAL A 94 7.10 3.35 -6.54
C VAL A 94 6.84 3.54 -8.03
N PRO A 95 7.52 2.81 -8.94
CA PRO A 95 7.21 2.83 -10.36
C PRO A 95 5.84 2.18 -10.65
N ASP A 96 5.24 2.52 -11.79
CA ASP A 96 4.05 1.83 -12.26
C ASP A 96 4.35 0.34 -12.50
N SER A 97 3.40 -0.54 -12.17
CA SER A 97 3.56 -1.99 -12.28
C SER A 97 2.21 -2.69 -12.38
N SER A 98 2.21 -4.01 -12.40
CA SER A 98 1.00 -4.83 -12.25
C SER A 98 0.34 -4.67 -10.86
N TRP A 99 1.08 -4.17 -9.86
CA TRP A 99 0.61 -3.92 -8.50
C TRP A 99 0.00 -2.54 -8.31
N PHE A 100 0.59 -1.54 -8.95
CA PHE A 100 0.34 -0.15 -8.61
C PHE A 100 0.44 0.78 -9.83
N THR A 101 -0.37 1.83 -9.86
CA THR A 101 -0.31 2.90 -10.87
C THR A 101 -0.32 4.24 -10.16
N ASN A 102 0.66 5.09 -10.44
CA ASN A 102 0.71 6.44 -9.89
C ASN A 102 -0.45 7.29 -10.42
N ARG A 103 -1.32 7.78 -9.53
CA ARG A 103 -2.50 8.59 -9.87
C ARG A 103 -2.49 9.92 -9.13
N ILE A 104 -3.21 10.07 -8.03
CA ILE A 104 -3.51 11.34 -7.36
C ILE A 104 -2.27 12.21 -7.05
N TYR A 105 -1.17 11.61 -6.61
CA TYR A 105 0.05 12.34 -6.25
C TYR A 105 0.90 12.72 -7.46
N ALA A 106 0.96 11.87 -8.48
CA ALA A 106 1.74 12.12 -9.68
C ALA A 106 1.11 13.21 -10.57
N ARG A 107 -0.21 13.29 -10.56
CA ARG A 107 -1.00 14.30 -11.27
C ARG A 107 -2.32 14.55 -10.56
N PRO A 108 -2.73 15.80 -10.35
CA PRO A 108 -4.03 16.10 -9.77
C PRO A 108 -5.15 15.46 -10.60
N LEU A 109 -6.10 14.82 -9.90
CA LEU A 109 -7.33 14.30 -10.51
C LEU A 109 -8.45 15.31 -10.28
N SER A 110 -9.41 15.44 -11.21
CA SER A 110 -10.60 16.25 -10.95
C SER A 110 -11.56 15.50 -9.99
N PRO A 111 -12.48 16.21 -9.30
CA PRO A 111 -13.53 15.58 -8.50
C PRO A 111 -14.35 14.56 -9.29
N GLU A 112 -14.65 14.82 -10.57
CA GLU A 112 -15.38 13.91 -11.45
C GLU A 112 -14.55 12.66 -11.77
N GLN A 113 -13.23 12.79 -11.94
CA GLN A 113 -12.33 11.64 -12.14
C GLN A 113 -12.28 10.77 -10.89
N ILE A 114 -12.27 11.38 -9.69
CA ILE A 114 -12.36 10.65 -8.42
C ILE A 114 -13.70 9.91 -8.31
N ALA A 115 -14.81 10.61 -8.55
CA ALA A 115 -16.15 10.01 -8.50
C ALA A 115 -16.32 8.85 -9.51
N ARG A 116 -15.74 8.99 -10.71
CA ARG A 116 -15.72 7.90 -11.70
C ARG A 116 -14.88 6.73 -11.23
N GLY A 117 -13.71 6.98 -10.66
CA GLY A 117 -12.80 5.94 -10.17
C GLY A 117 -12.38 4.96 -11.25
N PRO A 118 -12.43 3.63 -11.00
CA PRO A 118 -12.06 2.60 -11.97
C PRO A 118 -13.09 2.40 -13.09
N ASN A 119 -14.28 3.00 -13.00
CA ASN A 119 -15.41 2.72 -13.86
C ASN A 119 -15.17 3.20 -15.31
N THR A 120 -15.38 2.33 -16.29
CA THR A 120 -15.15 2.61 -17.72
C THR A 120 -16.42 2.70 -18.56
N ILE A 121 -17.56 2.19 -18.04
CA ILE A 121 -18.89 2.20 -18.66
C ILE A 121 -19.91 2.82 -17.69
N ASP A 122 -21.18 2.80 -18.03
CA ASP A 122 -22.25 3.39 -17.20
C ASP A 122 -22.90 2.38 -16.22
N GLY A 123 -22.33 1.18 -16.11
CA GLY A 123 -22.83 0.11 -15.22
C GLY A 123 -23.60 -0.99 -15.95
N PRO A 124 -24.33 -1.84 -15.22
CA PRO A 124 -25.10 -2.93 -15.82
C PRO A 124 -26.16 -2.42 -16.78
N ALA A 125 -26.30 -3.09 -17.93
CA ALA A 125 -27.36 -2.78 -18.89
C ALA A 125 -28.75 -2.90 -18.22
N SER A 126 -29.63 -1.95 -18.52
CA SER A 126 -31.00 -1.94 -18.00
C SER A 126 -31.79 -3.13 -18.52
N GLY A 127 -32.85 -3.52 -17.79
CA GLY A 127 -33.76 -4.61 -18.17
C GLY A 127 -33.58 -5.85 -17.30
N THR A 128 -33.80 -7.03 -17.90
CA THR A 128 -33.71 -8.31 -17.17
C THR A 128 -32.26 -8.76 -16.99
N TRP A 129 -31.93 -9.15 -15.77
CA TRP A 129 -30.64 -9.75 -15.43
C TRP A 129 -30.82 -11.24 -15.14
N THR A 130 -29.97 -12.06 -15.74
CA THR A 130 -30.00 -13.52 -15.60
C THR A 130 -29.09 -13.96 -14.47
N VAL A 131 -29.61 -14.51 -13.39
CA VAL A 131 -28.84 -15.08 -12.28
C VAL A 131 -28.14 -16.35 -12.77
N ILE A 132 -26.82 -16.36 -12.70
CA ILE A 132 -25.97 -17.47 -13.20
C ILE A 132 -25.30 -18.26 -12.08
N ARG A 133 -25.18 -17.69 -10.89
CA ARG A 133 -24.54 -18.35 -9.74
C ARG A 133 -24.94 -17.68 -8.42
N ALA A 134 -25.07 -18.47 -7.35
CA ALA A 134 -25.10 -17.93 -5.98
C ALA A 134 -23.74 -17.32 -5.61
N LYS A 135 -23.74 -16.41 -4.63
CA LYS A 135 -22.50 -15.88 -4.05
C LYS A 135 -21.70 -17.01 -3.41
N SER A 136 -20.42 -17.12 -3.76
CA SER A 136 -19.55 -18.23 -3.32
C SER A 136 -18.89 -17.98 -1.95
N SER A 137 -18.80 -16.73 -1.51
CA SER A 137 -18.13 -16.33 -0.26
C SER A 137 -18.72 -15.04 0.30
N GLY A 138 -18.44 -14.78 1.60
CA GLY A 138 -18.95 -13.62 2.32
C GLY A 138 -20.37 -13.80 2.84
N VAL A 139 -20.75 -12.97 3.82
CA VAL A 139 -22.03 -13.08 4.55
C VAL A 139 -23.13 -12.16 4.00
N SER A 140 -22.77 -11.11 3.27
CA SER A 140 -23.75 -10.18 2.67
C SER A 140 -24.63 -10.91 1.65
N PRO A 141 -25.94 -10.60 1.56
CA PRO A 141 -26.81 -11.15 0.51
C PRO A 141 -26.25 -10.80 -0.88
N GLY A 142 -26.31 -11.74 -1.81
CA GLY A 142 -25.81 -11.50 -3.17
C GLY A 142 -25.83 -12.71 -4.07
N PHE A 143 -25.64 -12.48 -5.36
CA PHE A 143 -25.47 -13.51 -6.40
C PHE A 143 -24.78 -12.91 -7.62
N THR A 144 -24.39 -13.75 -8.56
CA THR A 144 -23.77 -13.33 -9.82
C THR A 144 -24.83 -13.33 -10.92
N VAL A 145 -24.87 -12.28 -11.72
CA VAL A 145 -25.78 -12.15 -12.85
C VAL A 145 -25.04 -11.89 -14.16
N ARG A 146 -25.73 -12.14 -15.26
CA ARG A 146 -25.41 -11.65 -16.59
C ARG A 146 -26.49 -10.67 -17.02
N ASP A 147 -26.08 -9.48 -17.48
CA ASP A 147 -26.99 -8.48 -18.00
C ASP A 147 -27.35 -8.73 -19.48
N GLN A 148 -28.18 -7.88 -20.07
CA GLN A 148 -28.60 -8.00 -21.47
C GLN A 148 -27.48 -7.73 -22.49
N ALA A 149 -26.41 -7.03 -22.07
CA ALA A 149 -25.22 -6.84 -22.89
C ALA A 149 -24.25 -8.04 -22.84
N GLY A 150 -24.54 -9.03 -21.99
CA GLY A 150 -23.72 -10.22 -21.81
C GLY A 150 -22.62 -10.05 -20.74
N GLU A 151 -22.53 -8.88 -20.12
CA GLU A 151 -21.56 -8.59 -19.06
C GLU A 151 -21.92 -9.31 -17.76
N VAL A 152 -20.89 -9.74 -17.02
CA VAL A 152 -21.06 -10.48 -15.76
C VAL A 152 -20.82 -9.54 -14.57
N TRP A 153 -21.75 -9.59 -13.61
CA TRP A 153 -21.78 -8.71 -12.43
C TRP A 153 -21.92 -9.51 -11.15
N PHE A 154 -21.11 -9.15 -10.17
CA PHE A 154 -21.23 -9.66 -8.80
C PHE A 154 -22.07 -8.68 -8.00
N LEU A 155 -23.30 -9.09 -7.66
CA LEU A 155 -24.23 -8.24 -6.92
C LEU A 155 -24.08 -8.45 -5.42
N THR A 156 -23.97 -7.35 -4.69
CA THR A 156 -24.02 -7.31 -3.22
C THR A 156 -25.15 -6.38 -2.80
N PHE A 157 -26.08 -6.90 -2.01
CA PHE A 157 -27.20 -6.15 -1.44
C PHE A 157 -26.87 -5.70 -0.03
N ASP A 158 -27.45 -4.59 0.38
CA ASP A 158 -27.46 -4.19 1.78
C ASP A 158 -28.30 -5.20 2.59
N PRO A 159 -27.89 -5.59 3.79
CA PRO A 159 -28.71 -6.43 4.65
C PRO A 159 -29.92 -5.64 5.16
N ARG A 160 -31.00 -6.38 5.42
CA ARG A 160 -32.29 -5.80 5.84
C ARG A 160 -32.18 -4.90 7.07
N GLU A 161 -31.37 -5.33 8.05
CA GLU A 161 -31.21 -4.64 9.33
C GLU A 161 -30.11 -3.56 9.31
N TYR A 162 -29.37 -3.44 8.20
CA TYR A 162 -28.29 -2.47 8.05
C TYR A 162 -28.22 -1.97 6.61
N PRO A 163 -29.23 -1.18 6.16
CA PRO A 163 -29.29 -0.66 4.80
C PRO A 163 -28.27 0.45 4.56
N VAL A 164 -27.95 0.68 3.28
CA VAL A 164 -27.10 1.76 2.74
C VAL A 164 -25.61 1.62 3.07
N ALA A 165 -25.25 1.52 4.35
CA ALA A 165 -23.86 1.59 4.81
C ALA A 165 -22.90 0.61 4.10
N PRO A 166 -23.20 -0.71 3.93
CA PRO A 166 -22.26 -1.64 3.28
C PRO A 166 -22.02 -1.32 1.81
N THR A 167 -23.08 -1.04 1.04
CA THR A 167 -22.92 -0.71 -0.39
C THR A 167 -22.28 0.66 -0.60
N ALA A 168 -22.57 1.64 0.27
CA ALA A 168 -21.92 2.95 0.27
C ALA A 168 -20.42 2.82 0.56
N ALA A 169 -20.04 2.04 1.59
CA ALA A 169 -18.65 1.82 1.95
C ALA A 169 -17.85 1.22 0.79
N ILE A 170 -18.37 0.19 0.12
CA ILE A 170 -17.73 -0.38 -1.08
C ILE A 170 -17.54 0.68 -2.15
N SER A 171 -18.59 1.46 -2.45
CA SER A 171 -18.54 2.49 -3.49
C SER A 171 -17.47 3.54 -3.21
N VAL A 172 -17.48 4.13 -2.01
CA VAL A 172 -16.53 5.18 -1.60
C VAL A 172 -15.10 4.65 -1.53
N ALA A 173 -14.89 3.52 -0.86
CA ALA A 173 -13.55 2.94 -0.68
C ALA A 173 -12.91 2.57 -2.02
N THR A 174 -13.67 1.99 -2.96
CA THR A 174 -13.18 1.68 -4.31
C THR A 174 -12.60 2.91 -5.00
N ARG A 175 -13.25 4.08 -4.90
CA ARG A 175 -12.75 5.34 -5.50
C ARG A 175 -11.48 5.82 -4.82
N LEU A 176 -11.44 5.79 -3.49
CA LEU A 176 -10.28 6.23 -2.72
C LEU A 176 -9.06 5.32 -3.00
N PHE A 177 -9.21 4.00 -2.93
CA PHE A 177 -8.10 3.08 -3.20
C PHE A 177 -7.65 3.10 -4.65
N TRP A 178 -8.57 3.28 -5.61
CA TRP A 178 -8.19 3.50 -7.01
C TRP A 178 -7.37 4.78 -7.18
N ALA A 179 -7.80 5.89 -6.60
CA ALA A 179 -7.09 7.16 -6.70
C ALA A 179 -5.71 7.10 -6.02
N LEU A 180 -5.58 6.35 -4.91
CA LEU A 180 -4.30 6.09 -4.23
C LEU A 180 -3.32 5.28 -5.09
N GLY A 181 -3.81 4.50 -6.07
CA GLY A 181 -2.96 3.79 -7.01
C GLY A 181 -3.25 2.30 -7.19
N TYR A 182 -4.09 1.68 -6.35
CA TYR A 182 -4.36 0.26 -6.42
C TYR A 182 -5.27 -0.11 -7.58
N ASN A 183 -5.12 -1.34 -8.09
CA ASN A 183 -6.07 -1.90 -9.02
C ASN A 183 -7.34 -2.30 -8.27
N GLN A 184 -8.46 -1.78 -8.74
CA GLN A 184 -9.80 -2.01 -8.18
C GLN A 184 -10.73 -2.56 -9.25
N ALA A 185 -11.71 -3.37 -8.87
CA ALA A 185 -12.81 -3.73 -9.75
C ALA A 185 -13.71 -2.51 -10.02
N GLU A 186 -14.27 -2.43 -11.21
CA GLU A 186 -15.34 -1.47 -11.50
C GLU A 186 -16.53 -1.74 -10.57
N SER A 187 -17.07 -0.69 -9.99
CA SER A 187 -18.08 -0.74 -8.93
C SER A 187 -19.17 0.27 -9.20
N TYR A 188 -20.40 -0.21 -9.34
CA TYR A 188 -21.56 0.59 -9.68
C TYR A 188 -22.66 0.42 -8.63
N LEU A 189 -23.17 1.52 -8.12
CA LEU A 189 -24.33 1.53 -7.26
C LEU A 189 -25.57 1.71 -8.13
N THR A 190 -26.52 0.78 -8.03
CA THR A 190 -27.73 0.76 -8.85
C THR A 190 -28.89 0.12 -8.09
N THR A 191 -30.00 -0.07 -8.74
CA THR A 191 -31.20 -0.73 -8.18
C THR A 191 -31.67 -1.85 -9.08
N THR A 192 -32.32 -2.86 -8.49
CA THR A 192 -33.03 -3.91 -9.22
C THR A 192 -34.36 -4.24 -8.57
N ARG A 193 -35.24 -4.91 -9.30
CA ARG A 193 -36.53 -5.42 -8.83
C ARG A 193 -36.63 -6.92 -9.04
N PRO A 194 -37.38 -7.68 -8.23
CA PRO A 194 -37.52 -9.13 -8.36
C PRO A 194 -38.00 -9.58 -9.74
N GLU A 195 -38.87 -8.78 -10.38
CA GLU A 195 -39.41 -9.03 -11.74
C GLU A 195 -38.34 -8.89 -12.82
N ASN A 196 -37.23 -8.22 -12.57
CA ASN A 196 -36.11 -8.07 -13.48
C ASN A 196 -35.06 -9.17 -13.31
N LEU A 197 -35.31 -10.17 -12.45
CA LEU A 197 -34.38 -11.24 -12.16
C LEU A 197 -34.89 -12.58 -12.69
N GLU A 198 -34.21 -13.13 -13.68
CA GLU A 198 -34.45 -14.48 -14.22
C GLU A 198 -33.36 -15.42 -13.76
N ILE A 199 -33.68 -16.71 -13.61
CA ILE A 199 -32.72 -17.74 -13.19
C ILE A 199 -32.31 -18.54 -14.42
N SER A 200 -31.01 -18.59 -14.70
CA SER A 200 -30.48 -19.46 -15.74
C SER A 200 -30.74 -20.94 -15.40
N SER A 201 -31.06 -21.74 -16.41
CA SER A 201 -31.17 -23.20 -16.25
C SER A 201 -29.87 -23.85 -15.76
N GLU A 202 -28.73 -23.18 -15.98
CA GLU A 202 -27.40 -23.66 -15.55
C GLU A 202 -26.96 -23.04 -14.21
N ALA A 203 -27.80 -22.18 -13.60
CA ALA A 203 -27.45 -21.53 -12.34
C ALA A 203 -27.26 -22.53 -11.21
N THR A 204 -26.19 -22.37 -10.43
CA THR A 204 -25.83 -23.29 -9.35
C THR A 204 -25.58 -22.58 -8.04
N ILE A 205 -25.81 -23.31 -6.94
CA ILE A 205 -25.45 -22.95 -5.58
C ILE A 205 -24.66 -24.09 -4.93
N ARG A 206 -23.69 -23.75 -4.08
CA ARG A 206 -23.02 -24.72 -3.20
C ARG A 206 -23.74 -24.72 -1.85
N ALA A 207 -24.35 -25.85 -1.51
CA ALA A 207 -25.02 -26.03 -0.24
C ALA A 207 -24.51 -27.33 0.42
N HIS A 208 -24.12 -27.27 1.71
CA HIS A 208 -23.56 -28.41 2.46
C HIS A 208 -22.37 -29.13 1.78
N GLY A 209 -21.55 -28.35 1.05
CA GLY A 209 -20.38 -28.89 0.31
C GLY A 209 -20.70 -29.40 -1.11
N GLU A 210 -21.97 -29.59 -1.46
CA GLU A 210 -22.41 -30.09 -2.75
C GLU A 210 -22.90 -28.96 -3.66
N ARG A 211 -22.75 -29.13 -4.98
CA ARG A 211 -23.28 -28.22 -5.98
C ARG A 211 -24.64 -28.71 -6.45
N ARG A 212 -25.64 -27.87 -6.36
CA ARG A 212 -26.98 -28.14 -6.87
C ARG A 212 -27.52 -26.96 -7.71
N PRO A 213 -28.60 -27.16 -8.50
CA PRO A 213 -29.27 -26.07 -9.19
C PRO A 213 -29.72 -24.97 -8.23
N PHE A 214 -29.57 -23.71 -8.66
CA PHE A 214 -30.10 -22.54 -7.98
C PHE A 214 -31.59 -22.39 -8.31
N THR A 215 -32.41 -22.28 -7.31
CA THR A 215 -33.87 -22.28 -7.46
C THR A 215 -34.52 -20.92 -7.16
N ARG A 216 -35.81 -20.77 -7.46
CA ARG A 216 -36.61 -19.59 -7.10
C ARG A 216 -36.65 -19.39 -5.58
N ALA A 217 -36.65 -20.46 -4.81
CA ALA A 217 -36.61 -20.39 -3.34
C ALA A 217 -35.29 -19.80 -2.84
N ASP A 218 -34.15 -20.18 -3.45
CA ASP A 218 -32.84 -19.63 -3.13
C ASP A 218 -32.75 -18.11 -3.45
N LEU A 219 -33.30 -17.70 -4.61
CA LEU A 219 -33.40 -16.27 -4.95
C LEU A 219 -34.22 -15.51 -3.92
N GLN A 220 -35.39 -16.06 -3.54
CA GLN A 220 -36.27 -15.43 -2.56
C GLN A 220 -35.59 -15.35 -1.17
N ASP A 221 -34.82 -16.37 -0.77
CA ASP A 221 -34.06 -16.34 0.48
C ASP A 221 -33.02 -15.20 0.49
N VAL A 222 -32.29 -15.01 -0.60
CA VAL A 222 -31.35 -13.87 -0.72
C VAL A 222 -32.08 -12.54 -0.61
N LEU A 223 -33.21 -12.37 -1.35
CA LEU A 223 -33.98 -11.13 -1.34
C LEU A 223 -34.66 -10.85 0.02
N ASN A 224 -35.09 -11.88 0.76
CA ASN A 224 -35.66 -11.73 2.11
C ASN A 224 -34.65 -11.21 3.13
N ARG A 225 -33.35 -11.47 2.92
CA ARG A 225 -32.27 -10.95 3.77
C ARG A 225 -31.78 -9.57 3.35
N ALA A 226 -32.17 -9.11 2.16
CA ALA A 226 -31.79 -7.81 1.62
C ALA A 226 -32.76 -6.70 2.04
N ALA A 227 -32.23 -5.49 2.21
CA ALA A 227 -33.03 -4.30 2.43
C ALA A 227 -33.85 -3.95 1.17
N ARG A 228 -35.15 -3.74 1.35
CA ARG A 228 -36.07 -3.40 0.27
C ARG A 228 -36.55 -1.97 0.41
N GLY A 229 -36.45 -1.19 -0.64
CA GLY A 229 -36.99 0.17 -0.69
C GLY A 229 -38.53 0.21 -0.66
N GLU A 230 -39.09 1.35 -0.30
CA GLU A 230 -40.53 1.57 -0.24
C GLU A 230 -41.20 1.37 -1.61
N ASP A 231 -40.49 1.68 -2.68
CA ASP A 231 -40.94 1.46 -4.06
C ASP A 231 -40.84 -0.01 -4.51
N GLY A 232 -40.39 -0.91 -3.63
CA GLY A 232 -40.22 -2.33 -3.89
C GLY A 232 -38.91 -2.72 -4.58
N SER A 233 -38.04 -1.78 -4.89
CA SER A 233 -36.70 -2.04 -5.43
C SER A 233 -35.70 -2.46 -4.36
N TYR A 234 -34.57 -3.00 -4.79
CA TYR A 234 -33.41 -3.31 -3.95
C TYR A 234 -32.21 -2.50 -4.41
N ARG A 235 -31.61 -1.76 -3.50
CA ARG A 235 -30.32 -1.12 -3.72
C ARG A 235 -29.24 -2.19 -3.80
N VAL A 236 -28.34 -2.07 -4.76
CA VAL A 236 -27.32 -3.08 -5.02
C VAL A 236 -26.01 -2.46 -5.49
N GLN A 237 -24.92 -2.94 -4.96
CA GLN A 237 -23.59 -2.70 -5.51
C GLN A 237 -23.29 -3.80 -6.53
N ALA A 238 -23.02 -3.41 -7.79
CA ALA A 238 -22.66 -4.27 -8.89
C ALA A 238 -21.16 -4.14 -9.19
N GLY A 239 -20.39 -5.17 -8.87
CA GLY A 239 -18.98 -5.28 -9.24
C GLY A 239 -18.85 -5.97 -10.59
N ARG A 240 -18.16 -5.35 -11.56
CA ARG A 240 -17.92 -5.95 -12.88
C ARG A 240 -16.88 -7.07 -12.77
N LEU A 241 -17.05 -8.13 -13.53
CA LEU A 241 -16.04 -9.17 -13.66
C LEU A 241 -14.72 -8.56 -14.13
N LEU A 242 -13.66 -8.84 -13.38
CA LEU A 242 -12.32 -8.37 -13.73
C LEU A 242 -11.84 -8.98 -15.06
N PRO A 243 -11.11 -8.22 -15.86
CA PRO A 243 -10.54 -8.75 -17.10
C PRO A 243 -9.47 -9.81 -16.81
N GLY A 244 -9.31 -10.73 -17.74
CA GLY A 244 -8.32 -11.79 -17.67
C GLY A 244 -8.81 -13.06 -16.95
N ARG A 245 -7.89 -14.00 -16.76
CA ARG A 245 -8.14 -15.27 -16.10
C ARG A 245 -7.81 -15.15 -14.60
N PRO A 246 -8.76 -15.34 -13.68
CA PRO A 246 -8.48 -15.32 -12.25
C PRO A 246 -7.55 -16.50 -11.87
N VAL A 247 -6.58 -16.21 -10.99
CA VAL A 247 -5.56 -17.15 -10.56
C VAL A 247 -5.37 -17.19 -9.03
N GLY A 248 -6.43 -16.85 -8.28
CA GLY A 248 -6.42 -16.78 -6.81
C GLY A 248 -6.02 -15.40 -6.30
N GLY A 249 -5.76 -15.29 -5.01
CA GLY A 249 -5.31 -14.06 -4.36
C GLY A 249 -3.80 -14.03 -4.13
N PHE A 250 -3.34 -13.00 -3.39
CA PHE A 250 -1.97 -12.93 -2.90
C PHE A 250 -1.92 -12.83 -1.37
N LYS A 251 -0.82 -13.28 -0.77
CA LYS A 251 -0.49 -13.07 0.64
C LYS A 251 0.26 -11.75 0.79
N TYR A 252 0.27 -11.18 1.98
CA TYR A 252 1.04 -9.96 2.29
C TYR A 252 2.48 -10.25 2.71
N TYR A 253 3.02 -11.41 2.32
CA TYR A 253 4.39 -11.86 2.57
C TYR A 253 4.82 -12.90 1.54
N GLY A 254 6.14 -13.01 1.34
CA GLY A 254 6.74 -13.86 0.30
C GLY A 254 6.39 -13.37 -1.09
N THR A 255 6.60 -14.22 -2.08
CA THR A 255 6.27 -13.98 -3.50
C THR A 255 5.27 -15.02 -3.99
N ARG A 256 4.66 -14.78 -5.14
CA ARG A 256 3.87 -15.78 -5.84
C ARG A 256 4.81 -16.78 -6.53
N PRO A 257 4.78 -18.08 -6.17
CA PRO A 257 5.85 -19.02 -6.58
C PRO A 257 5.95 -19.28 -8.09
N ASP A 258 4.84 -19.13 -8.83
CA ASP A 258 4.73 -19.42 -10.26
C ASP A 258 4.68 -18.18 -11.15
N ASP A 259 4.78 -16.97 -10.57
CA ASP A 259 4.91 -15.73 -11.33
C ASP A 259 6.39 -15.32 -11.45
N PRO A 260 6.97 -15.40 -12.66
CA PRO A 260 8.37 -15.05 -12.86
C PRO A 260 8.68 -13.54 -12.71
N ASN A 261 7.66 -12.67 -12.70
CA ASN A 261 7.84 -11.23 -12.49
C ASN A 261 7.70 -10.83 -11.01
N ASP A 262 7.15 -11.68 -10.16
CA ASP A 262 6.97 -11.39 -8.73
C ASP A 262 8.24 -11.75 -7.93
N ILE A 263 9.28 -10.94 -8.14
CA ILE A 263 10.62 -11.15 -7.56
C ILE A 263 10.86 -10.40 -6.24
N VAL A 264 9.99 -9.46 -5.90
CA VAL A 264 10.08 -8.70 -4.64
C VAL A 264 9.12 -9.27 -3.62
N PRO A 265 9.59 -9.74 -2.45
CA PRO A 265 8.70 -10.21 -1.39
C PRO A 265 7.67 -9.14 -1.02
N HIS A 266 6.41 -9.54 -0.86
CA HIS A 266 5.27 -8.63 -0.69
C HIS A 266 5.44 -7.72 0.54
N GLU A 267 6.06 -8.21 1.61
CA GLU A 267 6.39 -7.40 2.80
C GLU A 267 7.46 -6.34 2.55
N HIS A 268 8.13 -6.38 1.41
CA HIS A 268 9.11 -5.39 0.99
C HIS A 268 8.62 -4.50 -0.16
N ARG A 269 7.36 -4.60 -0.58
CA ARG A 269 6.71 -3.69 -1.52
C ARG A 269 6.16 -2.46 -0.76
N ARG A 270 6.56 -1.26 -1.19
CA ARG A 270 6.17 0.00 -0.52
C ARG A 270 4.66 0.23 -0.56
N GLU A 271 4.00 -0.06 -1.66
CA GLU A 271 2.54 0.07 -1.79
C GLU A 271 1.79 -0.85 -0.81
N LEU A 272 2.32 -2.03 -0.51
CA LEU A 272 1.71 -2.91 0.49
C LEU A 272 2.02 -2.47 1.92
N ARG A 273 3.21 -1.94 2.20
CA ARG A 273 3.55 -1.30 3.48
C ARG A 273 2.72 -0.05 3.75
N ALA A 274 2.43 0.73 2.70
CA ALA A 274 1.64 1.95 2.75
C ALA A 274 0.19 1.71 3.21
N LEU A 275 -0.32 0.48 3.10
CA LEU A 275 -1.63 0.11 3.63
C LEU A 275 -1.73 0.32 5.15
N GLN A 276 -0.60 0.41 5.89
CA GLN A 276 -0.60 0.86 7.29
C GLN A 276 -1.23 2.25 7.43
N VAL A 277 -0.99 3.15 6.49
CA VAL A 277 -1.49 4.54 6.53
C VAL A 277 -2.83 4.66 5.78
N PHE A 278 -2.97 4.03 4.63
CA PHE A 278 -4.20 4.05 3.84
C PHE A 278 -5.34 3.30 4.55
N GLY A 279 -5.00 2.16 5.17
CA GLY A 279 -5.93 1.42 6.02
C GLY A 279 -6.32 2.21 7.27
N ALA A 280 -5.37 2.89 7.91
CA ALA A 280 -5.68 3.78 9.03
C ALA A 280 -6.60 4.93 8.61
N TRP A 281 -6.37 5.55 7.44
CA TRP A 281 -7.21 6.65 6.93
C TRP A 281 -8.67 6.23 6.77
N THR A 282 -8.91 5.07 6.18
CA THR A 282 -10.24 4.56 5.83
C THR A 282 -10.82 3.57 6.85
N ASN A 283 -10.05 3.19 7.86
CA ASN A 283 -10.34 2.08 8.78
C ASN A 283 -10.58 0.74 8.04
N LEU A 284 -9.74 0.42 7.04
CA LEU A 284 -9.79 -0.89 6.36
C LEU A 284 -9.22 -1.98 7.26
N VAL A 285 -10.07 -2.60 8.07
CA VAL A 285 -9.63 -3.55 9.11
C VAL A 285 -9.50 -5.00 8.65
N ASP A 286 -10.21 -5.40 7.58
CA ASP A 286 -10.24 -6.80 7.11
C ASP A 286 -9.24 -7.03 5.97
N MET A 287 -7.95 -6.94 6.28
CA MET A 287 -6.86 -7.20 5.34
C MET A 287 -6.41 -8.65 5.46
N LYS A 288 -6.74 -9.46 4.46
CA LYS A 288 -6.37 -10.88 4.37
C LYS A 288 -6.24 -11.30 2.90
N ALA A 289 -5.54 -12.39 2.65
CA ALA A 289 -5.37 -12.93 1.30
C ALA A 289 -6.71 -13.20 0.57
N GLY A 290 -7.76 -13.57 1.31
CA GLY A 290 -9.09 -13.80 0.74
C GLY A 290 -9.81 -12.55 0.24
N ASN A 291 -9.30 -11.34 0.53
CA ASN A 291 -9.82 -10.06 0.07
C ASN A 291 -8.99 -9.47 -1.09
N THR A 292 -8.09 -10.27 -1.65
CA THR A 292 -7.26 -9.93 -2.82
C THR A 292 -7.59 -10.83 -3.99
N LEU A 293 -7.29 -10.43 -5.21
CA LEU A 293 -7.45 -11.25 -6.40
C LEU A 293 -6.39 -10.91 -7.43
N ASP A 294 -5.79 -11.96 -7.99
CA ASP A 294 -4.87 -11.90 -9.10
C ASP A 294 -5.54 -12.37 -10.38
N THR A 295 -5.29 -11.66 -11.49
CA THR A 295 -5.75 -12.08 -12.82
C THR A 295 -4.59 -12.07 -13.80
N VAL A 296 -4.50 -13.09 -14.64
CA VAL A 296 -3.59 -13.09 -15.79
C VAL A 296 -4.27 -12.35 -16.93
N ILE A 297 -3.70 -11.22 -17.32
CA ILE A 297 -4.10 -10.42 -18.47
C ILE A 297 -3.04 -10.53 -19.56
N THR A 298 -3.40 -10.19 -20.82
CA THR A 298 -2.43 -10.11 -21.91
C THR A 298 -2.05 -8.67 -22.18
N GLU A 299 -0.77 -8.35 -21.98
CA GLU A 299 -0.18 -7.05 -22.33
C GLU A 299 1.00 -7.27 -23.29
N ASN A 300 1.00 -6.57 -24.44
CA ASN A 300 2.07 -6.66 -25.45
C ASN A 300 2.42 -8.11 -25.86
N GLY A 301 1.39 -8.98 -25.96
CA GLY A 301 1.53 -10.37 -26.35
C GLY A 301 2.07 -11.33 -25.29
N ARG A 302 2.18 -10.88 -24.02
CA ARG A 302 2.61 -11.68 -22.88
C ARG A 302 1.55 -11.70 -21.80
N GLY A 303 1.49 -12.79 -21.04
CA GLY A 303 0.72 -12.85 -19.81
C GLY A 303 1.39 -12.02 -18.71
N ILE A 304 0.63 -11.21 -18.03
CA ILE A 304 1.05 -10.46 -16.83
C ILE A 304 0.04 -10.74 -15.73
N VAL A 305 0.52 -11.05 -14.53
CA VAL A 305 -0.33 -11.18 -13.34
C VAL A 305 -0.63 -9.80 -12.80
N ARG A 306 -1.90 -9.40 -12.84
CA ARG A 306 -2.36 -8.12 -12.26
C ARG A 306 -2.97 -8.37 -10.89
N HIS A 307 -2.47 -7.63 -9.89
CA HIS A 307 -2.83 -7.78 -8.48
C HIS A 307 -3.88 -6.75 -8.08
N HIS A 308 -4.96 -7.20 -7.44
CA HIS A 308 -6.09 -6.34 -7.07
C HIS A 308 -6.37 -6.40 -5.57
N LEU A 309 -6.64 -5.25 -4.95
CA LEU A 309 -7.35 -5.18 -3.68
C LEU A 309 -8.85 -5.31 -3.98
N GLN A 310 -9.35 -6.54 -3.99
CA GLN A 310 -10.70 -6.86 -4.48
C GLN A 310 -11.80 -6.39 -3.52
N ASP A 311 -11.62 -6.62 -2.21
CA ASP A 311 -12.63 -6.28 -1.20
C ASP A 311 -12.10 -5.22 -0.25
N VAL A 312 -12.56 -4.00 -0.46
CA VAL A 312 -12.26 -2.83 0.39
C VAL A 312 -13.50 -2.34 1.15
N GLY A 313 -14.56 -3.16 1.20
CA GLY A 313 -15.84 -2.78 1.82
C GLY A 313 -15.81 -2.71 3.35
N SER A 314 -14.84 -3.36 4.01
CA SER A 314 -14.67 -3.30 5.46
C SER A 314 -13.96 -2.01 5.91
N THR A 315 -14.52 -0.86 5.54
CA THR A 315 -14.01 0.49 5.79
C THR A 315 -15.02 1.34 6.55
N PHE A 316 -14.60 2.48 7.04
CA PHE A 316 -15.44 3.47 7.74
C PHE A 316 -16.21 2.89 8.93
N GLY A 317 -15.64 1.89 9.61
CA GLY A 317 -16.30 1.17 10.69
C GLY A 317 -17.51 0.35 10.27
N THR A 318 -17.67 0.10 8.95
CA THR A 318 -18.79 -0.65 8.38
C THR A 318 -18.43 -2.13 8.25
N GLY A 319 -19.30 -2.98 8.76
CA GLY A 319 -19.26 -4.43 8.53
C GLY A 319 -20.28 -4.85 7.48
N ALA A 320 -20.27 -6.14 7.16
CA ALA A 320 -21.14 -6.69 6.12
C ALA A 320 -22.62 -6.79 6.51
N LEU A 321 -22.92 -6.89 7.82
CA LEU A 321 -24.30 -7.07 8.36
C LEU A 321 -24.65 -6.05 9.46
N ALA A 322 -23.67 -5.37 10.02
CA ALA A 322 -23.82 -4.41 11.12
C ALA A 322 -22.56 -3.52 11.16
N PRO A 323 -22.57 -2.40 11.91
CA PRO A 323 -21.35 -1.68 12.22
C PRO A 323 -20.31 -2.60 12.85
N ARG A 324 -19.03 -2.33 12.58
CA ARG A 324 -17.91 -3.04 13.20
C ARG A 324 -17.87 -2.82 14.71
N ASP A 325 -17.25 -3.76 15.42
CA ASP A 325 -17.06 -3.62 16.85
C ASP A 325 -16.10 -2.48 17.19
N GLY A 326 -16.24 -1.89 18.39
CA GLY A 326 -15.48 -0.69 18.77
C GLY A 326 -13.98 -0.91 18.94
N ASP A 327 -13.51 -2.16 19.12
CA ASP A 327 -12.11 -2.54 19.19
C ASP A 327 -11.44 -2.65 17.80
N GLU A 328 -12.22 -2.79 16.72
CA GLU A 328 -11.67 -2.90 15.37
C GLU A 328 -11.03 -1.58 14.91
N GLY A 329 -9.78 -1.64 14.53
CA GLY A 329 -8.93 -0.49 14.27
C GLY A 329 -8.03 -0.09 15.44
N TYR A 330 -8.25 -0.65 16.64
CA TYR A 330 -7.46 -0.39 17.85
C TYR A 330 -6.68 -1.62 18.34
N GLU A 331 -7.27 -2.79 18.23
CA GLU A 331 -6.68 -4.05 18.68
C GLU A 331 -6.71 -5.10 17.56
N TYR A 332 -5.75 -6.03 17.58
CA TYR A 332 -5.86 -7.24 16.77
C TYR A 332 -6.92 -8.19 17.35
N LEU A 333 -7.46 -9.09 16.52
CA LEU A 333 -8.37 -10.16 16.95
C LEU A 333 -7.85 -10.94 18.16
N TYR A 334 -6.54 -11.12 18.23
CA TYR A 334 -5.83 -11.64 19.40
C TYR A 334 -4.58 -10.79 19.66
N GLU A 335 -4.52 -10.18 20.82
CA GLU A 335 -3.37 -9.40 21.28
C GLU A 335 -3.08 -9.72 22.75
N GLY A 336 -1.87 -10.25 23.01
CA GLY A 336 -1.51 -10.76 24.32
C GLY A 336 -1.54 -9.70 25.44
N SER A 337 -1.09 -8.47 25.16
CA SER A 337 -1.04 -7.40 26.17
C SER A 337 -2.43 -6.95 26.64
N PRO A 338 -3.38 -6.58 25.77
CA PRO A 338 -4.75 -6.27 26.20
C PRO A 338 -5.44 -7.44 26.90
N THR A 339 -5.26 -8.66 26.39
CA THR A 339 -5.82 -9.87 27.00
C THR A 339 -5.31 -10.08 28.42
N TRP A 340 -3.99 -9.93 28.63
CA TRP A 340 -3.37 -10.02 29.96
C TRP A 340 -3.84 -8.92 30.90
N LYS A 341 -3.93 -7.68 30.44
CA LYS A 341 -4.47 -6.55 31.23
C LYS A 341 -5.90 -6.81 31.68
N ARG A 342 -6.77 -7.27 30.78
CA ARG A 342 -8.16 -7.65 31.14
C ARG A 342 -8.19 -8.77 32.19
N PHE A 343 -7.31 -9.76 32.04
CA PHE A 343 -7.22 -10.88 32.99
C PHE A 343 -6.76 -10.43 34.38
N VAL A 344 -5.63 -9.71 34.51
CA VAL A 344 -5.07 -9.30 35.82
C VAL A 344 -5.91 -8.25 36.53
N THR A 345 -6.66 -7.45 35.80
CA THR A 345 -7.57 -6.44 36.37
C THR A 345 -9.00 -6.97 36.59
N LEU A 346 -9.24 -8.27 36.32
CA LEU A 346 -10.59 -8.87 36.38
C LEU A 346 -11.62 -8.09 35.57
N GLY A 347 -11.20 -7.52 34.42
CA GLY A 347 -12.06 -6.72 33.53
C GLY A 347 -12.22 -5.23 33.93
N LEU A 348 -11.57 -4.77 34.99
CA LEU A 348 -11.65 -3.35 35.40
C LEU A 348 -10.81 -2.41 34.53
N TRP A 349 -9.88 -2.94 33.74
CA TRP A 349 -9.14 -2.12 32.78
C TRP A 349 -10.04 -1.71 31.60
N VAL A 350 -10.16 -0.40 31.39
CA VAL A 350 -10.93 0.19 30.30
C VAL A 350 -9.97 0.49 29.14
N PRO A 351 -10.07 -0.18 27.98
CA PRO A 351 -9.29 0.14 26.81
C PRO A 351 -9.71 1.50 26.22
N ALA A 352 -8.77 2.18 25.54
CA ALA A 352 -9.00 3.51 24.99
C ALA A 352 -10.21 3.56 24.02
N TRP A 353 -10.45 2.52 23.25
CA TRP A 353 -11.55 2.47 22.29
C TRP A 353 -12.96 2.49 22.94
N GLN A 354 -13.07 2.08 24.21
CA GLN A 354 -14.35 2.15 24.94
C GLN A 354 -14.72 3.57 25.37
N THR A 355 -13.76 4.48 25.36
CA THR A 355 -14.00 5.90 25.72
C THR A 355 -14.12 6.81 24.50
N VAL A 356 -14.06 6.24 23.30
CA VAL A 356 -14.22 7.00 22.06
C VAL A 356 -15.69 7.35 21.86
N ASP A 357 -15.94 8.63 21.64
CA ASP A 357 -17.27 9.14 21.29
C ASP A 357 -17.45 9.06 19.77
N TYR A 358 -18.41 8.26 19.33
CA TYR A 358 -18.79 8.15 17.92
C TYR A 358 -20.08 8.94 17.70
N ARG A 359 -20.06 9.84 16.71
CA ARG A 359 -21.32 10.39 16.19
C ARG A 359 -22.03 9.28 15.41
N GLU A 360 -22.97 8.61 16.06
CA GLU A 360 -23.68 7.48 15.47
C GLU A 360 -24.58 7.97 14.33
N HIS A 361 -24.49 7.27 13.20
CA HIS A 361 -25.38 7.44 12.07
C HIS A 361 -25.69 6.06 11.47
N PRO A 362 -26.97 5.71 11.18
CA PRO A 362 -27.34 4.38 10.72
C PRO A 362 -26.71 4.00 9.36
N GLU A 363 -26.36 4.98 8.53
CA GLU A 363 -25.76 4.77 7.21
C GLU A 363 -24.21 4.80 7.24
N ILE A 364 -23.60 4.94 8.42
CA ILE A 364 -22.13 4.93 8.59
C ILE A 364 -21.80 4.02 9.76
N GLY A 365 -20.66 3.31 9.66
CA GLY A 365 -20.16 2.52 10.77
C GLY A 365 -19.53 3.37 11.90
N ARG A 366 -18.89 2.71 12.86
CA ARG A 366 -18.15 3.38 13.94
C ARG A 366 -16.87 3.98 13.40
N PHE A 367 -16.93 5.23 12.99
CA PHE A 367 -15.84 5.93 12.34
C PHE A 367 -15.74 7.37 12.85
N GLU A 368 -14.57 7.72 13.39
CA GLU A 368 -14.33 9.03 14.00
C GLU A 368 -12.94 9.59 13.61
N GLY A 369 -12.74 10.91 13.79
CA GLY A 369 -11.51 11.62 13.46
C GLY A 369 -10.87 12.36 14.63
N ASP A 370 -11.58 12.56 15.74
CA ASP A 370 -11.11 13.40 16.83
C ASP A 370 -10.20 12.67 17.82
N ALA A 371 -10.42 11.39 18.09
CA ALA A 371 -9.54 10.51 18.88
C ALA A 371 -8.57 9.68 18.02
N PHE A 372 -8.62 9.81 16.69
CA PHE A 372 -7.84 9.02 15.77
C PHE A 372 -6.32 9.24 15.91
N GLU A 373 -5.59 8.17 16.18
CA GLU A 373 -4.13 8.13 16.24
C GLU A 373 -3.60 7.19 15.16
N PRO A 374 -3.14 7.69 13.99
CA PRO A 374 -2.81 6.87 12.82
C PRO A 374 -1.71 5.83 13.07
N GLU A 375 -0.75 6.13 13.94
CA GLU A 375 0.34 5.21 14.28
C GLU A 375 -0.08 4.07 15.21
N ARG A 376 -1.23 4.20 15.87
CA ARG A 376 -1.77 3.16 16.77
C ARG A 376 -2.81 2.29 16.09
N TRP A 377 -3.25 2.69 14.91
CA TRP A 377 -4.22 1.91 14.16
C TRP A 377 -3.71 0.50 13.82
N ARG A 378 -4.60 -0.48 13.90
CA ARG A 378 -4.32 -1.89 13.61
C ARG A 378 -5.43 -2.52 12.79
N PRO A 379 -5.11 -3.34 11.76
CA PRO A 379 -6.11 -4.20 11.14
C PRO A 379 -6.56 -5.30 12.12
N ARG A 380 -7.63 -6.01 11.78
CA ARG A 380 -8.14 -7.11 12.63
C ARG A 380 -7.13 -8.26 12.82
N VAL A 381 -6.35 -8.55 11.79
CA VAL A 381 -5.30 -9.57 11.80
C VAL A 381 -3.96 -8.89 11.52
N PRO A 382 -2.88 -9.27 12.22
CA PRO A 382 -1.56 -8.76 11.87
C PRO A 382 -1.22 -9.01 10.41
N VAL A 383 -0.71 -7.99 9.74
CA VAL A 383 -0.28 -8.05 8.33
C VAL A 383 1.20 -7.73 8.28
N VAL A 384 2.01 -8.66 7.80
CA VAL A 384 3.47 -8.56 7.86
C VAL A 384 3.99 -7.35 7.08
N ALA A 385 3.45 -7.05 5.89
CA ALA A 385 3.84 -5.88 5.11
C ALA A 385 3.70 -4.57 5.92
N LEU A 386 2.59 -4.41 6.66
CA LEU A 386 2.36 -3.23 7.49
C LEU A 386 3.38 -3.12 8.63
N GLN A 387 3.75 -4.26 9.22
CA GLN A 387 4.74 -4.32 10.31
C GLN A 387 6.17 -4.03 9.85
N ARG A 388 6.45 -4.09 8.54
CA ARG A 388 7.75 -3.75 7.93
C ARG A 388 7.80 -2.30 7.44
N ALA A 389 6.71 -1.53 7.55
CA ALA A 389 6.68 -0.13 7.13
C ALA A 389 7.68 0.71 7.95
N ARG A 390 8.51 1.48 7.24
CA ARG A 390 9.48 2.43 7.79
C ARG A 390 8.91 3.85 7.73
N ALA A 391 9.65 4.81 8.27
CA ALA A 391 9.26 6.22 8.22
C ALA A 391 9.19 6.77 6.78
N ASP A 392 10.06 6.32 5.88
CA ASP A 392 10.02 6.67 4.46
C ASP A 392 8.79 6.09 3.73
N ASP A 393 8.36 4.86 4.08
CA ASP A 393 7.15 4.24 3.53
C ASP A 393 5.87 4.97 4.00
N THR A 394 5.80 5.30 5.29
CA THR A 394 4.65 6.02 5.86
C THR A 394 4.58 7.48 5.42
N PHE A 395 5.73 8.12 5.22
CA PHE A 395 5.82 9.46 4.62
C PHE A 395 5.32 9.46 3.17
N TRP A 396 5.79 8.49 2.36
CA TRP A 396 5.33 8.30 0.99
C TRP A 396 3.80 8.13 0.89
N ALA A 397 3.23 7.34 1.81
CA ALA A 397 1.78 7.17 1.91
C ALA A 397 1.06 8.45 2.32
N ALA A 398 1.59 9.17 3.33
CA ALA A 398 1.02 10.42 3.79
C ALA A 398 0.97 11.49 2.69
N LEU A 399 2.01 11.60 1.85
CA LEU A 399 2.01 12.52 0.68
C LEU A 399 0.84 12.24 -0.25
N ARG A 400 0.47 10.99 -0.47
CA ARG A 400 -0.64 10.59 -1.35
C ARG A 400 -2.00 10.89 -0.74
N ILE A 401 -2.16 10.68 0.55
CA ILE A 401 -3.41 11.07 1.25
C ILE A 401 -3.55 12.59 1.27
N MET A 402 -2.47 13.32 1.54
CA MET A 402 -2.47 14.79 1.54
C MET A 402 -2.67 15.42 0.16
N ALA A 403 -2.51 14.65 -0.91
CA ALA A 403 -2.83 15.11 -2.27
C ALA A 403 -4.34 15.22 -2.54
N PHE A 404 -5.19 14.61 -1.72
CA PHE A 404 -6.63 14.78 -1.83
C PHE A 404 -7.07 16.14 -1.28
N THR A 405 -7.79 16.90 -2.08
CA THR A 405 -8.51 18.08 -1.60
C THR A 405 -9.82 17.68 -0.89
N ASP A 406 -10.38 18.59 -0.10
CA ASP A 406 -11.69 18.37 0.53
C ASP A 406 -12.80 18.11 -0.49
N GLU A 407 -12.74 18.78 -1.64
CA GLU A 407 -13.70 18.61 -2.73
C GLU A 407 -13.60 17.22 -3.35
N GLN A 408 -12.39 16.70 -3.57
CA GLN A 408 -12.16 15.34 -4.07
C GLN A 408 -12.64 14.28 -3.08
N ILE A 409 -12.43 14.49 -1.77
CA ILE A 409 -12.97 13.60 -0.72
C ILE A 409 -14.49 13.61 -0.75
N ARG A 410 -15.13 14.78 -0.83
CA ARG A 410 -16.60 14.88 -0.96
C ARG A 410 -17.11 14.20 -2.23
N ALA A 411 -16.42 14.36 -3.35
CA ALA A 411 -16.78 13.69 -4.60
C ALA A 411 -16.71 12.16 -4.49
N ALA A 412 -15.69 11.61 -3.82
CA ALA A 412 -15.62 10.19 -3.52
C ALA A 412 -16.77 9.74 -2.62
N VAL A 413 -17.05 10.49 -1.53
CA VAL A 413 -18.12 10.18 -0.56
C VAL A 413 -19.50 10.23 -1.21
N GLY A 414 -19.76 11.21 -2.08
CA GLY A 414 -21.03 11.33 -2.82
C GLY A 414 -21.37 10.10 -3.66
N THR A 415 -20.35 9.30 -4.08
CA THR A 415 -20.60 8.02 -4.80
C THR A 415 -21.27 6.96 -3.92
N GLY A 416 -21.27 7.14 -2.60
CA GLY A 416 -22.00 6.30 -1.67
C GLY A 416 -23.51 6.46 -1.76
N ALA A 417 -24.00 7.52 -2.38
CA ALA A 417 -25.43 7.83 -2.55
C ALA A 417 -26.24 7.55 -1.26
N PHE A 418 -25.83 8.19 -0.18
CA PHE A 418 -26.48 8.13 1.12
C PHE A 418 -27.92 8.66 1.01
N THR A 419 -28.84 8.12 1.79
CA THR A 419 -30.22 8.61 1.81
C THR A 419 -30.39 9.86 2.70
N ASP A 420 -29.49 10.00 3.70
CA ASP A 420 -29.41 11.19 4.55
C ASP A 420 -28.16 12.01 4.20
N PRO A 421 -28.33 13.28 3.77
CA PRO A 421 -27.19 14.18 3.53
C PRO A 421 -26.28 14.39 4.77
N ALA A 422 -26.80 14.19 5.98
CA ALA A 422 -25.99 14.27 7.20
C ALA A 422 -24.95 13.14 7.29
N ALA A 423 -25.27 11.96 6.78
CA ALA A 423 -24.32 10.84 6.67
C ALA A 423 -23.16 11.18 5.74
N GLU A 424 -23.47 11.70 4.55
CA GLU A 424 -22.46 12.12 3.56
C GLU A 424 -21.53 13.19 4.13
N ALA A 425 -22.11 14.22 4.75
CA ALA A 425 -21.36 15.30 5.37
C ALA A 425 -20.45 14.80 6.50
N LEU A 426 -20.95 13.91 7.36
CA LEU A 426 -20.21 13.33 8.47
C LEU A 426 -19.03 12.48 7.99
N LEU A 427 -19.25 11.59 7.01
CA LEU A 427 -18.18 10.76 6.48
C LEU A 427 -17.06 11.59 5.83
N ALA A 428 -17.43 12.60 5.04
CA ALA A 428 -16.48 13.52 4.44
C ALA A 428 -15.68 14.29 5.49
N GLU A 429 -16.34 14.82 6.54
CA GLU A 429 -15.67 15.51 7.65
C GLU A 429 -14.64 14.62 8.35
N VAL A 430 -15.01 13.37 8.66
CA VAL A 430 -14.10 12.44 9.34
C VAL A 430 -12.91 12.10 8.47
N LEU A 431 -13.10 11.85 7.18
CA LEU A 431 -12.00 11.57 6.24
C LEU A 431 -11.04 12.75 6.12
N VAL A 432 -11.53 14.00 6.06
CA VAL A 432 -10.70 15.21 6.07
C VAL A 432 -9.90 15.32 7.36
N LYS A 433 -10.54 15.15 8.53
CA LYS A 433 -9.84 15.17 9.83
C LYS A 433 -8.74 14.11 9.90
N ARG A 434 -9.03 12.88 9.46
CA ARG A 434 -8.03 11.80 9.46
C ARG A 434 -6.88 12.07 8.49
N ARG A 435 -7.15 12.62 7.29
CA ARG A 435 -6.13 13.07 6.34
C ARG A 435 -5.17 14.05 7.02
N ASP A 436 -5.70 15.09 7.65
CA ASP A 436 -4.89 16.15 8.26
C ASP A 436 -4.08 15.63 9.46
N ARG A 437 -4.63 14.70 10.25
CA ARG A 437 -3.86 14.04 11.32
C ARG A 437 -2.72 13.17 10.78
N ILE A 438 -2.96 12.44 9.71
CA ILE A 438 -1.93 11.64 9.02
C ILE A 438 -0.78 12.54 8.56
N GLY A 439 -1.08 13.65 7.89
CA GLY A 439 -0.08 14.62 7.48
C GLY A 439 0.75 15.14 8.66
N ARG A 440 0.09 15.61 9.73
CA ARG A 440 0.78 16.11 10.95
C ARG A 440 1.72 15.08 11.55
N VAL A 441 1.27 13.83 11.69
CA VAL A 441 2.04 12.78 12.35
C VAL A 441 3.23 12.33 11.49
N TYR A 442 3.00 11.99 10.24
CA TYR A 442 4.04 11.37 9.43
C TYR A 442 5.02 12.37 8.82
N PHE A 443 4.63 13.63 8.59
CA PHE A 443 5.58 14.67 8.18
C PHE A 443 6.50 15.12 9.32
N ALA A 444 6.13 14.89 10.58
CA ALA A 444 6.99 15.18 11.72
C ALA A 444 8.07 14.12 11.99
N ARG A 445 7.93 12.91 11.44
CA ARG A 445 8.77 11.74 11.76
C ARG A 445 9.99 11.54 10.88
N ILE A 446 10.10 12.31 9.82
CA ILE A 446 11.20 12.27 8.84
C ILE A 446 11.46 13.69 8.35
N ASN A 447 12.60 13.96 7.76
CA ASN A 447 12.80 15.21 7.04
C ASN A 447 11.90 15.20 5.78
N PRO A 448 10.82 16.03 5.72
CA PRO A 448 9.75 15.86 4.75
C PRO A 448 10.03 16.54 3.41
N LEU A 449 11.24 17.08 3.18
CA LEU A 449 11.54 17.84 1.96
C LEU A 449 11.29 17.00 0.70
N THR A 450 10.63 17.59 -0.28
CA THR A 450 10.21 16.91 -1.53
C THR A 450 10.27 17.90 -2.72
N ARG A 451 9.92 17.42 -3.93
CA ARG A 451 9.86 18.24 -5.15
C ARG A 451 11.17 18.98 -5.45
N PHE A 452 12.30 18.31 -5.28
CA PHE A 452 13.62 18.87 -5.53
C PHE A 452 13.81 19.21 -7.01
N GLY A 453 14.29 20.43 -7.29
CA GLY A 453 14.67 20.91 -8.61
C GLY A 453 15.97 21.70 -8.54
N LEU A 454 16.81 21.60 -9.54
CA LEU A 454 18.03 22.38 -9.68
C LEU A 454 18.06 23.01 -11.05
N ASP A 455 18.12 24.35 -11.10
CA ASP A 455 18.18 25.09 -12.36
C ASP A 455 19.64 25.28 -12.85
N GLU A 456 19.77 25.81 -14.08
CA GLU A 456 21.06 26.05 -14.71
C GLU A 456 21.91 27.12 -13.99
N SER A 457 21.27 28.00 -13.22
CA SER A 457 21.94 29.02 -12.40
C SER A 457 22.51 28.45 -11.10
N GLY A 458 22.24 27.18 -10.79
CA GLY A 458 22.63 26.52 -9.56
C GLY A 458 21.69 26.81 -8.39
N ARG A 459 20.45 27.20 -8.67
CA ARG A 459 19.42 27.37 -7.64
C ARG A 459 18.70 26.06 -7.40
N LEU A 460 18.88 25.51 -6.21
CA LEU A 460 18.12 24.37 -5.69
C LEU A 460 16.80 24.87 -5.12
N THR A 461 15.70 24.26 -5.52
CA THR A 461 14.36 24.46 -4.95
C THR A 461 13.82 23.13 -4.40
N PHE A 462 12.97 23.20 -3.40
CA PHE A 462 12.29 22.06 -2.79
C PHE A 462 11.03 22.56 -2.09
N GLU A 463 10.22 21.67 -1.55
CA GLU A 463 9.00 21.96 -0.80
C GLU A 463 9.05 21.24 0.55
N ASN A 464 8.59 21.91 1.61
CA ASN A 464 8.32 21.28 2.89
C ASN A 464 6.78 21.12 3.06
N PRO A 465 6.21 19.96 2.80
CA PRO A 465 4.77 19.75 2.82
C PRO A 465 4.13 19.96 4.20
N ALA A 466 4.87 19.84 5.31
CA ALA A 466 4.35 20.14 6.63
C ALA A 466 4.15 21.64 6.84
N VAL A 467 5.05 22.45 6.31
CA VAL A 467 4.95 23.93 6.34
C VAL A 467 3.89 24.40 5.35
N ALA A 468 3.89 23.86 4.14
CA ALA A 468 2.90 24.20 3.11
C ALA A 468 1.46 23.91 3.55
N ALA A 469 1.25 22.81 4.29
CA ALA A 469 -0.06 22.44 4.85
C ALA A 469 -0.42 23.17 6.16
N GLY A 470 0.46 24.04 6.70
CA GLY A 470 0.25 24.74 7.96
C GLY A 470 0.27 23.83 9.19
N PHE A 471 0.92 22.68 9.11
CA PHE A 471 1.02 21.73 10.23
C PHE A 471 2.20 22.02 11.16
N ALA A 472 3.19 22.74 10.67
CA ALA A 472 4.35 23.19 11.44
C ALA A 472 4.84 24.54 10.93
N THR A 473 5.59 25.25 11.77
CA THR A 473 6.37 26.41 11.35
C THR A 473 7.63 25.95 10.62
N GLY A 474 8.16 26.80 9.75
CA GLY A 474 9.48 26.57 9.15
C GLY A 474 10.58 26.46 10.22
N PRO A 475 11.76 25.88 9.87
CA PRO A 475 12.91 25.81 10.77
C PRO A 475 13.36 27.21 11.19
N ALA A 476 13.73 27.40 12.47
CA ALA A 476 14.06 28.72 13.03
C ALA A 476 15.24 29.41 12.31
N LYS A 477 16.23 28.64 11.86
CA LYS A 477 17.38 29.14 11.08
C LYS A 477 17.37 28.67 9.62
N GLY A 478 16.23 28.23 9.10
CA GLY A 478 16.06 27.82 7.72
C GLY A 478 16.69 26.47 7.39
N TYR A 479 17.22 26.36 6.18
CA TYR A 479 17.75 25.12 5.62
C TYR A 479 19.24 25.28 5.27
N GLN A 480 19.96 24.16 5.30
CA GLN A 480 21.36 24.05 4.90
C GLN A 480 21.49 23.00 3.81
N ALA A 481 22.37 23.28 2.83
CA ALA A 481 22.77 22.30 1.81
C ALA A 481 24.29 22.15 1.77
N GLU A 482 24.74 20.90 1.79
CA GLU A 482 26.12 20.50 1.51
C GLU A 482 26.20 19.97 0.09
N TRP A 483 27.14 20.50 -0.70
CA TRP A 483 27.26 20.23 -2.12
C TRP A 483 28.50 19.40 -2.41
N SER A 484 28.41 18.38 -3.25
CA SER A 484 29.51 17.53 -3.64
C SER A 484 29.46 17.15 -5.10
N ARG A 485 30.62 17.02 -5.72
CA ARG A 485 30.76 16.27 -6.99
C ARG A 485 30.60 14.78 -6.62
N PHE A 486 29.81 14.10 -7.41
CA PHE A 486 29.54 12.69 -7.18
C PHE A 486 30.12 11.86 -8.34
N ASP A 487 30.91 10.85 -8.02
CA ASP A 487 31.38 9.87 -8.98
C ASP A 487 30.38 8.71 -9.05
N ASN A 488 29.68 8.61 -10.18
CA ASN A 488 28.65 7.60 -10.37
C ASN A 488 29.19 6.16 -10.42
N SER A 489 30.48 5.99 -10.75
CA SER A 489 31.12 4.68 -10.89
C SER A 489 31.67 4.12 -9.58
N THR A 490 32.18 5.01 -8.70
CA THR A 490 32.77 4.62 -7.42
C THR A 490 31.86 4.86 -6.23
N GLY A 491 30.88 5.80 -6.36
CA GLY A 491 30.05 6.27 -5.27
C GLY A 491 30.71 7.34 -4.40
N ASP A 492 31.91 7.80 -4.76
CA ASP A 492 32.65 8.81 -3.99
C ASP A 492 32.04 10.21 -4.15
N SER A 493 32.16 11.00 -3.09
CA SER A 493 31.69 12.38 -3.05
C SER A 493 32.82 13.33 -2.67
N GLN A 494 33.04 14.39 -3.42
CA GLN A 494 34.03 15.44 -3.18
C GLN A 494 33.34 16.78 -2.93
N PRO A 495 33.52 17.43 -1.76
CA PRO A 495 32.85 18.68 -1.43
C PRO A 495 33.09 19.80 -2.48
N ILE A 496 32.06 20.61 -2.72
CA ILE A 496 32.12 21.82 -3.55
C ILE A 496 31.85 23.03 -2.65
N GLY A 497 32.89 23.77 -2.29
CA GLY A 497 32.77 24.98 -1.46
C GLY A 497 32.31 24.70 -0.02
N ALA A 498 31.88 25.73 0.67
CA ALA A 498 31.26 25.64 2.00
C ALA A 498 29.75 25.35 1.88
N PRO A 499 29.12 24.79 2.94
CA PRO A 499 27.67 24.66 3.00
C PRO A 499 26.96 26.01 2.78
N THR A 500 25.82 25.96 2.08
CA THR A 500 24.98 27.13 1.85
C THR A 500 23.73 27.09 2.70
N THR A 501 23.24 28.24 3.16
CA THR A 501 22.06 28.35 4.01
C THR A 501 21.04 29.35 3.45
N ALA A 502 19.76 29.12 3.70
CA ALA A 502 18.68 30.06 3.39
C ALA A 502 17.49 29.85 4.32
N GLN A 503 16.71 30.91 4.55
CA GLN A 503 15.46 30.81 5.32
C GLN A 503 14.31 30.18 4.52
N GLU A 504 14.35 30.34 3.20
CA GLU A 504 13.33 29.88 2.29
C GLU A 504 13.69 28.51 1.70
N GLU A 505 12.73 27.85 1.08
CA GLU A 505 12.85 26.55 0.40
C GLU A 505 13.60 26.66 -0.93
N ARG A 506 14.67 27.47 -0.94
CA ARG A 506 15.58 27.66 -2.08
C ARG A 506 16.98 27.96 -1.58
N LEU A 507 17.97 27.32 -2.18
CA LEU A 507 19.37 27.44 -1.83
C LEU A 507 20.21 27.71 -3.08
N GLN A 508 21.17 28.62 -3.00
CA GLN A 508 22.10 28.89 -4.08
C GLN A 508 23.33 28.01 -3.93
N ALA A 509 23.71 27.29 -4.97
CA ALA A 509 24.94 26.52 -5.00
C ALA A 509 26.19 27.42 -4.83
N PRO A 510 27.26 26.91 -4.21
CA PRO A 510 28.55 27.61 -4.17
C PRO A 510 29.15 27.70 -5.57
N SER A 511 30.15 28.58 -5.72
CA SER A 511 30.95 28.60 -6.95
C SER A 511 31.67 27.26 -7.16
N GLY A 512 31.71 26.76 -8.40
CA GLY A 512 32.41 25.52 -8.74
C GLY A 512 31.54 24.33 -9.10
N LEU A 513 30.21 24.51 -9.27
CA LEU A 513 29.37 23.49 -9.89
C LEU A 513 29.95 23.06 -11.24
N PRO A 514 30.02 21.75 -11.53
CA PRO A 514 30.49 21.28 -12.82
C PRO A 514 29.55 21.73 -13.95
N ARG A 515 30.13 22.17 -15.09
CA ARG A 515 29.38 22.64 -16.26
C ARG A 515 29.35 21.62 -17.41
N ALA A 516 30.17 20.58 -17.33
CA ALA A 516 30.24 19.54 -18.35
C ALA A 516 28.98 18.64 -18.29
N ASP A 517 28.46 18.28 -19.45
CA ASP A 517 27.46 17.22 -19.55
C ASP A 517 28.04 15.89 -19.07
N GLY A 518 27.21 15.03 -18.50
CA GLY A 518 27.61 13.80 -17.85
C GLY A 518 28.05 13.96 -16.39
N ALA A 519 28.17 15.20 -15.88
CA ALA A 519 28.52 15.42 -14.48
C ALA A 519 27.39 15.05 -13.53
N TYR A 520 27.76 14.44 -12.39
CA TYR A 520 26.85 14.18 -11.26
C TYR A 520 27.22 15.05 -10.08
N ILE A 521 26.20 15.48 -9.34
CA ILE A 521 26.36 16.11 -8.03
C ILE A 521 25.45 15.45 -7.03
N LYS A 522 25.87 15.48 -5.77
CA LYS A 522 25.09 15.14 -4.58
C LYS A 522 24.85 16.40 -3.77
N VAL A 523 23.64 16.62 -3.30
CA VAL A 523 23.31 17.71 -2.38
C VAL A 523 22.61 17.12 -1.17
N SER A 524 23.17 17.32 0.02
CA SER A 524 22.58 16.87 1.29
C SER A 524 21.87 18.06 1.95
N VAL A 525 20.54 18.00 2.04
CA VAL A 525 19.70 19.11 2.53
C VAL A 525 19.13 18.77 3.89
N SER A 526 19.35 19.64 4.89
CA SER A 526 18.81 19.50 6.24
C SER A 526 18.20 20.80 6.76
N ALA A 527 17.34 20.71 7.77
CA ALA A 527 16.78 21.87 8.46
C ALA A 527 17.64 22.25 9.67
N ILE A 528 17.79 23.56 9.92
CA ILE A 528 18.57 24.11 11.04
C ILE A 528 17.59 24.58 12.12
N GLU A 529 17.74 24.07 13.35
CA GLU A 529 16.82 24.32 14.45
C GLU A 529 15.34 24.10 14.08
N PRO A 530 15.01 22.89 13.59
CA PRO A 530 13.64 22.59 13.16
C PRO A 530 12.70 22.38 14.34
N PRO A 531 11.36 22.54 14.14
CA PRO A 531 10.36 22.24 15.15
C PRO A 531 10.27 20.74 15.49
N HIS A 532 10.69 19.88 14.58
CA HIS A 532 10.73 18.43 14.74
C HIS A 532 12.17 17.92 14.56
N ALA A 533 12.70 17.20 15.55
CA ALA A 533 14.08 16.73 15.54
C ALA A 533 14.47 15.92 14.29
N ALA A 534 13.53 15.14 13.74
CA ALA A 534 13.77 14.32 12.54
C ALA A 534 14.10 15.15 11.28
N TRP A 535 13.73 16.42 11.23
CA TRP A 535 14.01 17.29 10.08
C TRP A 535 15.49 17.72 10.00
N ALA A 536 16.25 17.56 11.08
CA ALA A 536 17.68 17.79 11.07
C ALA A 536 18.47 16.70 10.32
N ALA A 537 17.88 15.52 10.10
CA ALA A 537 18.49 14.49 9.28
C ALA A 537 18.56 14.94 7.81
N PRO A 538 19.68 14.70 7.09
CA PRO A 538 19.80 15.12 5.70
C PRO A 538 18.90 14.30 4.76
N VAL A 539 18.41 14.93 3.72
CA VAL A 539 17.92 14.29 2.50
C VAL A 539 19.00 14.44 1.45
N ASP A 540 19.52 13.34 0.97
CA ASP A 540 20.52 13.31 -0.11
C ASP A 540 19.81 13.28 -1.44
N VAL A 541 20.08 14.29 -2.29
CA VAL A 541 19.53 14.39 -3.64
C VAL A 541 20.65 14.40 -4.67
N TYR A 542 20.43 13.68 -5.76
CA TYR A 542 21.42 13.51 -6.80
C TYR A 542 20.91 14.07 -8.11
N PHE A 543 21.75 14.87 -8.76
CA PHE A 543 21.44 15.43 -10.06
C PHE A 543 22.47 15.04 -11.10
N HIS A 544 22.00 14.74 -12.30
CA HIS A 544 22.82 14.46 -13.48
C HIS A 544 22.66 15.58 -14.50
N ARG A 545 23.77 16.07 -15.03
CA ARG A 545 23.73 17.12 -16.04
C ARG A 545 23.64 16.53 -17.44
N THR A 546 22.60 16.87 -18.18
CA THR A 546 22.36 16.40 -19.54
C THR A 546 21.79 17.52 -20.41
N GLY A 547 22.40 17.77 -21.55
CA GLY A 547 21.95 18.83 -22.47
C GLY A 547 21.95 20.24 -21.85
N GLY A 548 22.89 20.50 -20.94
CA GLY A 548 22.99 21.77 -20.24
C GLY A 548 22.10 21.90 -19.00
N ALA A 549 21.11 21.03 -18.81
CA ALA A 549 20.17 21.06 -17.68
C ALA A 549 20.51 20.00 -16.61
N TRP A 550 20.07 20.25 -15.37
CA TRP A 550 20.16 19.31 -14.29
C TRP A 550 18.88 18.48 -14.18
N LYS A 551 19.03 17.14 -14.23
CA LYS A 551 17.93 16.18 -14.03
C LYS A 551 18.09 15.52 -12.65
N LEU A 552 17.02 15.50 -11.85
CA LEU A 552 16.98 14.73 -10.61
C LEU A 552 17.03 13.22 -10.96
N VAL A 553 18.01 12.51 -10.41
CA VAL A 553 18.21 11.07 -10.66
C VAL A 553 18.20 10.23 -9.39
N GLY A 554 18.27 10.85 -8.20
CA GLY A 554 18.24 10.11 -6.94
C GLY A 554 17.76 10.95 -5.76
N VAL A 555 17.07 10.29 -4.81
CA VAL A 555 16.68 10.83 -3.51
C VAL A 555 16.85 9.75 -2.45
N GLU A 556 17.58 10.05 -1.38
CA GLU A 556 17.79 9.17 -0.24
C GLU A 556 17.49 9.91 1.07
N ARG A 557 16.58 9.36 1.90
CA ARG A 557 16.09 10.03 3.11
C ARG A 557 16.62 9.43 4.39
N MET A 558 16.79 8.15 4.43
CA MET A 558 17.27 7.41 5.58
C MET A 558 18.50 6.64 5.10
N GLN A 559 19.69 7.07 5.59
CA GLN A 559 20.88 6.25 5.35
C GLN A 559 20.62 4.87 5.95
N GLU A 560 20.86 3.83 5.17
CA GLU A 560 20.86 2.46 5.70
C GLU A 560 21.93 2.44 6.79
N GLN A 561 21.51 2.22 8.02
CA GLN A 561 22.44 1.76 9.02
C GLN A 561 22.89 0.37 8.53
N HIS A 562 24.10 0.30 8.02
CA HIS A 562 24.77 -0.96 7.84
C HIS A 562 24.97 -1.53 9.28
N GLU A 563 23.94 -2.15 9.82
CA GLU A 563 24.14 -3.16 10.83
C GLU A 563 24.90 -4.29 10.13
N ASP A 564 26.15 -4.40 10.53
CA ASP A 564 27.06 -5.44 10.07
C ASP A 564 26.33 -6.78 9.92
N LEU A 565 26.31 -7.29 8.70
CA LEU A 565 26.03 -8.68 8.43
C LEU A 565 27.17 -9.49 9.07
N ARG A 566 27.05 -9.80 10.37
CA ARG A 566 27.82 -10.79 11.09
C ARG A 566 26.94 -11.95 11.52
#